data_ae342c2f8ed79484ad71c8f048404496
#
_entry.id   ae342c2f8ed79484ad71c8f048404496
#
_cell.length_a   1.000
_cell.length_b   1.000
_cell.length_c   1.000
_cell.angle_alpha   90.00
_cell.angle_beta   90.00
_cell.angle_gamma   90.00
#
_symmetry.space_group_name_H-M   'P 1'
#
loop_
_entity.id
_entity.type
_entity.pdbx_description
1 polymer ?
#
loop_
_entity_poly.entity_id
_entity_poly.type
_entity_poly.pdbx_seq_one_letter_code
_entity_poly.pdbx_strand_id
1 'polypeptide(L)'
;MDIIITIQHAANVHFFKHVVRELEAAGHDVSVFAREKGVTGRLLDAYDIDHELLCGEPDGWLGLGLTQLFYEVRLLRRARAIDPAYILSSHGIAATHVATLVGAESHVYIDTETAINTGNRLTLPFADALYTPESFREEYGDNHATYSGYHELAYLHPDRFEPDPSVLRRNGVDPDERYAVLRFGAWNGNHDVGKAGISPEGRREIVDLLGADGRVYVSAEGDGSIPSGGESLPVPPEAFHHLLAFADIVVGEVATTTLEAGVLGTPTVRISPFAGESEMGKFRELEEYGLVQSFHTTHEAEGIEAIERLSLDPNIAETWASRRETLLKGTIDVSGYVLSQLLEDVDEPSPEAGARSEPEPATEARIGPDPATTERNEPISNR
;
A
#
# COMPACT_ATOMS: atom_id res chain seq x y z
N MET A 1 15.34 18.03 -9.80
CA MET A 1 15.71 16.61 -9.98
C MET A 1 14.65 15.96 -10.84
N ASP A 2 15.05 14.99 -11.65
CA ASP A 2 14.11 14.13 -12.39
C ASP A 2 13.76 12.92 -11.55
N ILE A 3 12.46 12.70 -11.35
CA ILE A 3 11.92 11.63 -10.50
C ILE A 3 10.90 10.84 -11.31
N ILE A 4 10.99 9.52 -11.27
CA ILE A 4 10.01 8.63 -11.86
C ILE A 4 9.16 8.02 -10.75
N ILE A 5 7.83 8.04 -10.95
CA ILE A 5 6.86 7.35 -10.07
C ILE A 5 6.12 6.29 -10.89
N THR A 6 6.11 5.06 -10.39
CA THR A 6 5.45 3.93 -11.07
C THR A 6 4.14 3.56 -10.39
N ILE A 7 3.07 3.52 -11.16
CA ILE A 7 1.69 3.23 -10.71
C ILE A 7 1.22 1.93 -11.37
N GLN A 8 0.92 0.92 -10.56
CA GLN A 8 0.45 -0.38 -11.06
C GLN A 8 -0.97 -0.75 -10.63
N HIS A 9 -1.56 0.04 -9.73
CA HIS A 9 -2.88 -0.20 -9.16
C HIS A 9 -3.52 1.12 -8.73
N ALA A 10 -4.85 1.18 -8.68
CA ALA A 10 -5.59 2.37 -8.24
C ALA A 10 -5.16 2.90 -6.86
N ALA A 11 -4.89 2.00 -5.89
CA ALA A 11 -4.39 2.39 -4.58
C ALA A 11 -3.06 3.17 -4.63
N ASN A 12 -2.19 2.87 -5.62
CA ASN A 12 -0.93 3.60 -5.79
C ASN A 12 -1.15 5.03 -6.28
N VAL A 13 -2.23 5.30 -7.04
CA VAL A 13 -2.62 6.66 -7.42
C VAL A 13 -2.91 7.48 -6.17
N HIS A 14 -3.73 6.92 -5.26
CA HIS A 14 -4.04 7.59 -4.00
C HIS A 14 -2.79 7.82 -3.16
N PHE A 15 -1.92 6.80 -3.04
CA PHE A 15 -0.68 6.88 -2.26
C PHE A 15 0.27 7.98 -2.75
N PHE A 16 0.47 8.10 -4.06
CA PHE A 16 1.43 9.05 -4.62
C PHE A 16 0.85 10.42 -5.02
N LYS A 17 -0.47 10.62 -5.06
CA LYS A 17 -1.07 11.87 -5.57
C LYS A 17 -0.57 13.15 -4.87
N HIS A 18 -0.35 13.11 -3.56
CA HIS A 18 0.17 14.25 -2.80
C HIS A 18 1.69 14.39 -3.01
N VAL A 19 2.41 13.28 -3.05
CA VAL A 19 3.86 13.25 -3.33
C VAL A 19 4.17 13.87 -4.70
N VAL A 20 3.44 13.48 -5.76
CA VAL A 20 3.58 14.08 -7.10
C VAL A 20 3.41 15.59 -7.03
N ARG A 21 2.29 16.07 -6.48
CA ARG A 21 1.97 17.50 -6.43
C ARG A 21 2.99 18.33 -5.65
N GLU A 22 3.45 17.80 -4.53
CA GLU A 22 4.41 18.53 -3.68
C GLU A 22 5.81 18.55 -4.29
N LEU A 23 6.24 17.47 -4.94
CA LEU A 23 7.50 17.45 -5.69
C LEU A 23 7.48 18.44 -6.86
N GLU A 24 6.38 18.46 -7.65
CA GLU A 24 6.19 19.43 -8.73
C GLU A 24 6.16 20.87 -8.20
N ALA A 25 5.45 21.12 -7.10
CA ALA A 25 5.40 22.43 -6.45
C ALA A 25 6.77 22.88 -5.91
N ALA A 26 7.63 21.93 -5.51
CA ALA A 26 9.01 22.17 -5.11
C ALA A 26 9.98 22.38 -6.32
N GLY A 27 9.48 22.26 -7.55
CA GLY A 27 10.25 22.48 -8.77
C GLY A 27 11.03 21.28 -9.25
N HIS A 28 10.61 20.07 -8.89
CA HIS A 28 11.15 18.82 -9.43
C HIS A 28 10.37 18.38 -10.68
N ASP A 29 11.07 17.72 -11.61
CA ASP A 29 10.44 17.14 -12.80
C ASP A 29 9.96 15.72 -12.49
N VAL A 30 8.64 15.54 -12.36
CA VAL A 30 8.04 14.25 -12.02
C VAL A 30 7.44 13.60 -13.26
N SER A 31 7.83 12.36 -13.54
CA SER A 31 7.28 11.55 -14.64
C SER A 31 6.53 10.35 -14.07
N VAL A 32 5.22 10.28 -14.31
CA VAL A 32 4.36 9.20 -13.82
C VAL A 32 4.13 8.17 -14.93
N PHE A 33 4.53 6.92 -14.67
CA PHE A 33 4.32 5.79 -15.57
C PHE A 33 3.37 4.78 -14.96
N ALA A 34 2.26 4.52 -15.64
CA ALA A 34 1.21 3.69 -15.10
C ALA A 34 0.92 2.44 -15.96
N ARG A 35 0.33 1.44 -15.31
CA ARG A 35 -0.35 0.32 -15.97
C ARG A 35 -1.84 0.62 -15.97
N GLU A 36 -2.50 0.46 -17.14
CA GLU A 36 -3.96 0.50 -17.17
C GLU A 36 -4.51 -0.72 -16.44
N LYS A 37 -5.20 -0.50 -15.34
CA LYS A 37 -5.88 -1.52 -14.57
C LYS A 37 -7.07 -0.92 -13.81
N GLY A 38 -8.27 -1.41 -14.11
CA GLY A 38 -9.49 -0.96 -13.47
C GLY A 38 -9.73 0.54 -13.64
N VAL A 39 -9.65 1.30 -12.56
CA VAL A 39 -9.91 2.75 -12.55
C VAL A 39 -8.64 3.61 -12.53
N THR A 40 -7.46 3.02 -12.72
CA THR A 40 -6.17 3.70 -12.55
C THR A 40 -6.05 4.96 -13.43
N GLY A 41 -6.24 4.83 -14.75
CA GLY A 41 -6.16 5.97 -15.68
C GLY A 41 -7.17 7.06 -15.34
N ARG A 42 -8.43 6.68 -15.06
CA ARG A 42 -9.48 7.64 -14.67
C ARG A 42 -9.15 8.40 -13.38
N LEU A 43 -8.51 7.76 -12.41
CA LEU A 43 -8.08 8.43 -11.17
C LEU A 43 -6.93 9.41 -11.43
N LEU A 44 -5.96 9.05 -12.25
CA LEU A 44 -4.88 9.95 -12.64
C LEU A 44 -5.43 11.18 -13.35
N ASP A 45 -6.34 11.00 -14.31
CA ASP A 45 -7.05 12.11 -14.99
C ASP A 45 -7.84 12.96 -14.01
N ALA A 46 -8.61 12.33 -13.09
CA ALA A 46 -9.45 13.05 -12.12
C ALA A 46 -8.64 13.87 -11.12
N TYR A 47 -7.40 13.45 -10.84
CA TYR A 47 -6.47 14.18 -9.98
C TYR A 47 -5.57 15.14 -10.74
N ASP A 48 -5.74 15.30 -12.06
CA ASP A 48 -4.95 16.18 -12.92
C ASP A 48 -3.44 15.85 -12.81
N ILE A 49 -3.11 14.54 -12.86
CA ILE A 49 -1.74 14.03 -12.83
C ILE A 49 -1.36 13.61 -14.24
N ASP A 50 -0.38 14.32 -14.82
CA ASP A 50 0.20 13.94 -16.11
C ASP A 50 0.83 12.54 -16.03
N HIS A 51 0.46 11.65 -16.96
CA HIS A 51 0.92 10.27 -16.92
C HIS A 51 1.04 9.62 -18.29
N GLU A 52 1.84 8.58 -18.37
CA GLU A 52 1.91 7.70 -19.55
C GLU A 52 1.54 6.26 -19.17
N LEU A 53 0.59 5.69 -19.90
CA LEU A 53 0.20 4.28 -19.76
C LEU A 53 1.19 3.40 -20.55
N LEU A 54 2.03 2.64 -19.84
CA LEU A 54 3.04 1.79 -20.49
C LEU A 54 2.47 0.47 -20.99
N CYS A 55 1.44 -0.09 -20.37
CA CYS A 55 0.76 -1.31 -20.82
C CYS A 55 -0.68 -1.38 -20.30
N GLY A 56 -1.51 -2.20 -20.94
CA GLY A 56 -2.87 -2.54 -20.52
C GLY A 56 -2.93 -3.72 -19.55
N GLU A 57 -4.16 -4.21 -19.33
CA GLU A 57 -4.40 -5.42 -18.55
C GLU A 57 -3.90 -6.67 -19.27
N PRO A 58 -3.29 -7.62 -18.58
CA PRO A 58 -2.82 -8.86 -19.18
C PRO A 58 -3.96 -9.85 -19.46
N ASP A 59 -3.91 -10.53 -20.60
CA ASP A 59 -4.80 -11.65 -20.92
C ASP A 59 -4.19 -12.96 -20.37
N GLY A 60 -4.73 -13.46 -19.27
CA GLY A 60 -4.35 -14.72 -18.66
C GLY A 60 -2.93 -14.75 -18.07
N TRP A 61 -2.52 -15.93 -17.58
CA TRP A 61 -1.25 -16.09 -16.85
C TRP A 61 0.01 -15.96 -17.71
N LEU A 62 -0.03 -16.41 -18.97
CA LEU A 62 1.07 -16.21 -19.93
C LEU A 62 1.19 -14.73 -20.32
N GLY A 63 0.05 -14.03 -20.42
CA GLY A 63 0.00 -12.59 -20.64
C GLY A 63 0.62 -11.80 -19.50
N LEU A 64 0.50 -12.26 -18.25
CA LEU A 64 1.04 -11.56 -17.08
C LEU A 64 2.55 -11.39 -17.17
N GLY A 65 3.30 -12.47 -17.46
CA GLY A 65 4.76 -12.40 -17.58
C GLY A 65 5.23 -11.54 -18.77
N LEU A 66 4.56 -11.66 -19.92
CA LEU A 66 4.87 -10.82 -21.09
C LEU A 66 4.53 -9.36 -20.85
N THR A 67 3.41 -9.06 -20.23
CA THR A 67 3.00 -7.69 -19.89
C THR A 67 3.99 -7.06 -18.92
N GLN A 68 4.47 -7.81 -17.92
CA GLN A 68 5.51 -7.34 -17.00
C GLN A 68 6.81 -7.03 -17.74
N LEU A 69 7.27 -7.91 -18.62
CA LEU A 69 8.48 -7.67 -19.41
C LEU A 69 8.33 -6.46 -20.34
N PHE A 70 7.17 -6.31 -21.02
CA PHE A 70 6.90 -5.13 -21.85
C PHE A 70 6.86 -3.85 -21.03
N TYR A 71 6.28 -3.90 -19.84
CA TYR A 71 6.26 -2.77 -18.91
C TYR A 71 7.70 -2.35 -18.56
N GLU A 72 8.55 -3.29 -18.12
CA GLU A 72 9.94 -3.02 -17.74
C GLU A 72 10.76 -2.47 -18.91
N VAL A 73 10.62 -3.05 -20.11
CA VAL A 73 11.34 -2.56 -21.30
C VAL A 73 10.91 -1.14 -21.68
N ARG A 74 9.62 -0.81 -21.58
CA ARG A 74 9.13 0.54 -21.87
C ARG A 74 9.58 1.51 -20.79
N LEU A 75 9.47 1.15 -19.52
CA LEU A 75 9.96 1.94 -18.40
C LEU A 75 11.47 2.22 -18.54
N LEU A 76 12.28 1.20 -18.84
CA LEU A 76 13.71 1.35 -19.06
C LEU A 76 14.04 2.33 -20.19
N ARG A 77 13.28 2.31 -21.30
CA ARG A 77 13.48 3.26 -22.40
C ARG A 77 13.18 4.69 -21.98
N ARG A 78 12.13 4.91 -21.19
CA ARG A 78 11.78 6.22 -20.64
C ARG A 78 12.81 6.68 -19.62
N ALA A 79 13.17 5.82 -18.66
CA ALA A 79 14.16 6.12 -17.64
C ALA A 79 15.53 6.51 -18.25
N ARG A 80 15.98 5.82 -19.30
CA ARG A 80 17.22 6.22 -20.02
C ARG A 80 17.15 7.56 -20.72
N ALA A 81 15.95 8.02 -21.10
CA ALA A 81 15.79 9.31 -21.76
C ALA A 81 15.66 10.46 -20.75
N ILE A 82 15.14 10.17 -19.56
CA ILE A 82 14.91 11.11 -18.46
C ILE A 82 16.18 11.27 -17.61
N ASP A 83 16.94 10.18 -17.40
CA ASP A 83 18.10 10.09 -16.50
C ASP A 83 17.72 10.46 -15.04
N PRO A 84 16.74 9.75 -14.44
CA PRO A 84 16.17 10.13 -13.15
C PRO A 84 17.14 9.90 -12.00
N ALA A 85 17.07 10.76 -10.97
CA ALA A 85 17.74 10.52 -9.69
C ALA A 85 17.06 9.39 -8.90
N TYR A 86 15.72 9.38 -8.89
CA TYR A 86 14.92 8.42 -8.11
C TYR A 86 13.85 7.73 -8.95
N ILE A 87 13.57 6.46 -8.61
CA ILE A 87 12.42 5.71 -9.10
C ILE A 87 11.60 5.19 -7.91
N LEU A 88 10.40 5.73 -7.71
CA LEU A 88 9.49 5.37 -6.63
C LEU A 88 8.47 4.34 -7.08
N SER A 89 8.12 3.40 -6.20
CA SER A 89 7.15 2.35 -6.49
C SER A 89 6.51 1.78 -5.24
N SER A 90 5.26 1.32 -5.33
CA SER A 90 4.65 0.44 -4.31
C SER A 90 4.82 -1.05 -4.59
N HIS A 91 5.50 -1.47 -5.66
CA HIS A 91 5.59 -2.88 -6.07
C HIS A 91 6.99 -3.34 -6.48
N GLY A 92 7.99 -2.57 -6.27
CA GLY A 92 9.41 -2.87 -6.29
C GLY A 92 10.03 -3.46 -7.56
N ILE A 93 9.52 -4.54 -8.16
CA ILE A 93 10.23 -5.34 -9.17
C ILE A 93 10.75 -4.49 -10.35
N ALA A 94 9.86 -3.83 -11.09
CA ALA A 94 10.25 -3.04 -12.25
C ALA A 94 11.08 -1.82 -11.87
N ALA A 95 10.73 -1.16 -10.77
CA ALA A 95 11.45 0.01 -10.27
C ALA A 95 12.90 -0.33 -9.93
N THR A 96 13.12 -1.39 -9.14
CA THR A 96 14.45 -1.84 -8.71
C THR A 96 15.32 -2.27 -9.90
N HIS A 97 14.76 -3.09 -10.83
CA HIS A 97 15.50 -3.51 -12.03
C HIS A 97 15.90 -2.32 -12.90
N VAL A 98 14.97 -1.42 -13.16
CA VAL A 98 15.22 -0.27 -14.05
C VAL A 98 16.16 0.72 -13.38
N ALA A 99 16.00 1.03 -12.09
CA ALA A 99 16.88 1.91 -11.34
C ALA A 99 18.33 1.42 -11.41
N THR A 100 18.57 0.13 -11.09
CA THR A 100 19.90 -0.49 -11.22
C THR A 100 20.52 -0.33 -12.62
N LEU A 101 19.69 -0.42 -13.69
CA LEU A 101 20.17 -0.35 -15.08
C LEU A 101 20.45 1.08 -15.58
N VAL A 102 19.88 2.10 -14.93
CA VAL A 102 20.09 3.50 -15.29
C VAL A 102 20.95 4.26 -14.28
N GLY A 103 21.24 3.67 -13.11
CA GLY A 103 22.03 4.30 -12.05
C GLY A 103 21.22 5.27 -11.17
N ALA A 104 19.88 5.11 -11.15
CA ALA A 104 18.98 5.81 -10.25
C ALA A 104 18.85 5.08 -8.92
N GLU A 105 18.37 5.76 -7.87
CA GLU A 105 18.00 5.14 -6.61
C GLU A 105 16.54 4.66 -6.64
N SER A 106 16.29 3.44 -6.16
CA SER A 106 14.97 2.83 -6.09
C SER A 106 14.41 2.90 -4.68
N HIS A 107 13.31 3.65 -4.49
CA HIS A 107 12.56 3.72 -3.25
C HIS A 107 11.25 2.95 -3.37
N VAL A 108 11.12 1.89 -2.57
CA VAL A 108 10.01 0.94 -2.65
C VAL A 108 9.18 0.99 -1.37
N TYR A 109 7.88 1.20 -1.51
CA TYR A 109 6.92 1.28 -0.40
C TYR A 109 5.97 0.08 -0.45
N ILE A 110 5.96 -0.78 0.56
CA ILE A 110 5.12 -1.99 0.62
C ILE A 110 4.40 -2.06 1.96
N ASP A 111 3.15 -2.48 1.92
CA ASP A 111 2.28 -2.55 3.11
C ASP A 111 1.57 -3.90 3.28
N THR A 112 1.74 -4.83 2.35
CA THR A 112 0.94 -6.04 2.28
C THR A 112 1.81 -7.29 2.16
N GLU A 113 1.94 -8.05 3.24
CA GLU A 113 2.77 -9.27 3.31
C GLU A 113 2.30 -10.34 2.31
N THR A 114 0.98 -10.48 2.14
CA THR A 114 0.40 -11.48 1.24
C THR A 114 0.62 -11.19 -0.25
N ALA A 115 0.96 -9.95 -0.60
CA ALA A 115 1.31 -9.57 -1.96
C ALA A 115 2.75 -9.95 -2.34
N ILE A 116 3.57 -10.33 -1.36
CA ILE A 116 4.96 -10.67 -1.59
C ILE A 116 5.07 -12.10 -2.13
N ASN A 117 5.25 -12.18 -3.43
CA ASN A 117 5.53 -13.42 -4.14
C ASN A 117 7.05 -13.70 -4.22
N THR A 118 7.41 -14.85 -4.80
CA THR A 118 8.83 -15.24 -4.97
C THR A 118 9.63 -14.19 -5.76
N GLY A 119 9.04 -13.51 -6.73
CA GLY A 119 9.71 -12.46 -7.51
C GLY A 119 10.05 -11.26 -6.63
N ASN A 120 9.11 -10.80 -5.81
CA ASN A 120 9.36 -9.71 -4.86
C ASN A 120 10.45 -10.09 -3.86
N ARG A 121 10.38 -11.28 -3.26
CA ARG A 121 11.41 -11.75 -2.31
C ARG A 121 12.82 -11.78 -2.88
N LEU A 122 12.96 -12.02 -4.18
CA LEU A 122 14.26 -11.99 -4.86
C LEU A 122 14.70 -10.58 -5.25
N THR A 123 13.77 -9.65 -5.40
CA THR A 123 14.05 -8.30 -5.93
C THR A 123 14.16 -7.25 -4.83
N LEU A 124 13.31 -7.31 -3.80
CA LEU A 124 13.27 -6.30 -2.73
C LEU A 124 14.61 -6.08 -2.00
N PRO A 125 15.43 -7.12 -1.74
CA PRO A 125 16.75 -6.90 -1.14
C PRO A 125 17.74 -6.08 -1.98
N PHE A 126 17.42 -5.84 -3.25
CA PHE A 126 18.21 -5.02 -4.18
C PHE A 126 17.64 -3.62 -4.38
N ALA A 127 16.52 -3.28 -3.75
CA ALA A 127 16.06 -1.92 -3.68
C ALA A 127 17.05 -1.08 -2.85
N ASP A 128 17.32 0.16 -3.26
CA ASP A 128 18.22 1.04 -2.51
C ASP A 128 17.59 1.42 -1.16
N ALA A 129 16.28 1.64 -1.13
CA ALA A 129 15.52 1.81 0.10
C ALA A 129 14.17 1.09 0.02
N LEU A 130 13.81 0.39 1.09
CA LEU A 130 12.54 -0.28 1.28
C LEU A 130 11.84 0.27 2.52
N TYR A 131 10.59 0.69 2.37
CA TYR A 131 9.78 1.28 3.43
C TYR A 131 8.50 0.49 3.65
N THR A 132 8.21 0.17 4.92
CA THR A 132 6.97 -0.52 5.30
C THR A 132 6.36 0.12 6.55
N PRO A 133 5.04 -0.05 6.78
CA PRO A 133 4.46 0.23 8.09
C PRO A 133 5.13 -0.58 9.20
N GLU A 134 5.17 -0.06 10.43
CA GLU A 134 5.65 -0.80 11.61
C GLU A 134 4.85 -2.09 11.88
N SER A 135 3.58 -2.11 11.48
CA SER A 135 2.72 -3.31 11.57
C SER A 135 3.10 -4.43 10.60
N PHE A 136 3.99 -4.17 9.64
CA PHE A 136 4.48 -5.15 8.68
C PHE A 136 5.45 -6.13 9.36
N ARG A 137 5.25 -7.44 9.18
CA ARG A 137 5.89 -8.46 10.00
C ARG A 137 7.14 -9.14 9.40
N GLU A 138 7.51 -8.77 8.18
CA GLU A 138 8.71 -9.31 7.52
C GLU A 138 9.82 -8.25 7.49
N GLU A 139 11.07 -8.67 7.63
CA GLU A 139 12.26 -7.81 7.56
C GLU A 139 13.08 -8.16 6.31
N TYR A 140 13.69 -7.15 5.67
CA TYR A 140 14.38 -7.28 4.38
C TYR A 140 15.81 -6.73 4.36
N GLY A 141 16.53 -6.80 5.46
CA GLY A 141 17.93 -6.38 5.54
C GLY A 141 18.16 -4.91 5.90
N ASP A 142 19.37 -4.41 5.64
CA ASP A 142 19.85 -3.13 6.18
C ASP A 142 19.23 -1.89 5.49
N ASN A 143 18.68 -2.06 4.30
CA ASN A 143 18.00 -1.01 3.53
C ASN A 143 16.49 -0.92 3.80
N HIS A 144 15.99 -1.64 4.79
CA HIS A 144 14.60 -1.65 5.20
C HIS A 144 14.37 -0.71 6.37
N ALA A 145 13.52 0.28 6.19
CA ALA A 145 13.05 1.20 7.22
C ALA A 145 11.54 1.07 7.42
N THR A 146 11.09 1.32 8.65
CA THR A 146 9.67 1.30 8.99
C THR A 146 9.17 2.69 9.34
N TYR A 147 7.86 2.92 9.17
CA TYR A 147 7.19 4.15 9.57
C TYR A 147 5.92 3.86 10.37
N SER A 148 5.59 4.75 11.30
CA SER A 148 4.39 4.61 12.15
C SER A 148 3.14 5.04 11.39
N GLY A 149 2.33 4.07 10.93
CA GLY A 149 1.08 4.34 10.23
C GLY A 149 0.75 3.31 9.16
N TYR A 150 -0.02 3.72 8.18
CA TYR A 150 -0.55 2.87 7.10
C TYR A 150 -0.37 3.58 5.76
N HIS A 151 -0.28 2.84 4.66
CA HIS A 151 -0.27 3.40 3.30
C HIS A 151 -1.44 4.38 3.08
N GLU A 152 -2.59 4.07 3.64
CA GLU A 152 -3.80 4.86 3.53
C GLU A 152 -3.65 6.25 4.17
N LEU A 153 -2.77 6.42 5.14
CA LEU A 153 -2.45 7.73 5.73
C LEU A 153 -1.64 8.65 4.81
N ALA A 154 -1.12 8.15 3.70
CA ALA A 154 -0.58 9.03 2.65
C ALA A 154 -1.66 9.92 2.01
N TYR A 155 -2.93 9.50 2.07
CA TYR A 155 -4.03 10.21 1.43
C TYR A 155 -5.28 10.38 2.31
N LEU A 156 -5.35 9.77 3.49
CA LEU A 156 -6.46 9.87 4.44
C LEU A 156 -6.06 10.48 5.80
N HIS A 157 -4.77 10.84 5.97
CA HIS A 157 -4.36 11.61 7.14
C HIS A 157 -5.12 12.95 7.20
N PRO A 158 -5.52 13.46 8.37
CA PRO A 158 -6.26 14.72 8.49
C PRO A 158 -5.60 15.91 7.79
N ASP A 159 -4.28 15.94 7.70
CA ASP A 159 -3.54 16.98 6.96
C ASP A 159 -3.65 16.85 5.43
N ARG A 160 -4.17 15.72 4.93
CA ARG A 160 -4.27 15.37 3.51
C ARG A 160 -5.71 15.25 3.00
N PHE A 161 -6.62 14.91 3.89
CA PHE A 161 -8.01 14.62 3.53
C PHE A 161 -8.98 15.08 4.62
N GLU A 162 -9.86 15.97 4.23
CA GLU A 162 -11.02 16.36 5.01
C GLU A 162 -12.29 15.88 4.30
N PRO A 163 -13.13 15.05 4.94
CA PRO A 163 -14.41 14.64 4.38
C PRO A 163 -15.30 15.84 4.08
N ASP A 164 -15.73 15.98 2.81
CA ASP A 164 -16.59 17.09 2.36
C ASP A 164 -17.99 16.59 2.01
N PRO A 165 -19.04 16.90 2.81
CA PRO A 165 -20.40 16.48 2.54
C PRO A 165 -20.96 17.08 1.25
N SER A 166 -20.41 18.19 0.76
CA SER A 166 -20.84 18.80 -0.49
C SER A 166 -20.51 17.94 -1.71
N VAL A 167 -19.43 17.13 -1.64
CA VAL A 167 -19.08 16.16 -2.66
C VAL A 167 -20.19 15.13 -2.81
N LEU A 168 -20.71 14.62 -1.70
CA LEU A 168 -21.81 13.65 -1.70
C LEU A 168 -23.09 14.23 -2.26
N ARG A 169 -23.47 15.44 -1.80
CA ARG A 169 -24.68 16.13 -2.28
C ARG A 169 -24.65 16.40 -3.79
N ARG A 170 -23.48 16.75 -4.35
CA ARG A 170 -23.30 16.91 -5.82
C ARG A 170 -23.51 15.60 -6.59
N ASN A 171 -23.29 14.47 -5.96
CA ASN A 171 -23.50 13.14 -6.52
C ASN A 171 -24.87 12.52 -6.13
N GLY A 172 -25.80 13.31 -5.57
CA GLY A 172 -27.14 12.85 -5.23
C GLY A 172 -27.24 12.01 -3.96
N VAL A 173 -26.21 12.03 -3.11
CA VAL A 173 -26.22 11.39 -1.79
C VAL A 173 -26.40 12.45 -0.72
N ASP A 174 -27.39 12.27 0.15
CA ASP A 174 -27.53 13.08 1.35
C ASP A 174 -26.68 12.44 2.47
N PRO A 175 -25.62 13.13 2.95
CA PRO A 175 -24.78 12.59 4.03
C PRO A 175 -25.48 12.54 5.38
N ASP A 176 -26.65 13.17 5.53
CA ASP A 176 -27.46 13.17 6.74
C ASP A 176 -28.48 11.98 6.76
N GLU A 177 -28.69 11.32 5.61
CA GLU A 177 -29.47 10.08 5.51
C GLU A 177 -28.59 8.86 5.81
N ARG A 178 -29.17 7.85 6.48
CA ARG A 178 -28.45 6.62 6.82
C ARG A 178 -28.13 5.81 5.56
N TYR A 179 -26.89 5.38 5.46
CA TYR A 179 -26.48 4.43 4.43
C TYR A 179 -25.28 3.56 4.83
N ALA A 180 -25.21 2.40 4.21
CA ALA A 180 -24.09 1.48 4.34
C ALA A 180 -23.33 1.37 3.00
N VAL A 181 -22.04 1.07 3.07
CA VAL A 181 -21.23 0.74 1.89
C VAL A 181 -20.73 -0.70 1.98
N LEU A 182 -21.05 -1.51 0.96
CA LEU A 182 -20.63 -2.89 0.86
C LEU A 182 -19.59 -3.05 -0.27
N ARG A 183 -18.51 -3.79 0.02
CA ARG A 183 -17.47 -4.07 -0.97
C ARG A 183 -17.24 -5.57 -1.11
N PHE A 184 -17.69 -6.16 -2.21
CA PHE A 184 -17.53 -7.58 -2.52
C PHE A 184 -16.41 -7.83 -3.51
N GLY A 185 -15.56 -8.82 -3.23
CA GLY A 185 -14.46 -9.24 -4.08
C GLY A 185 -14.90 -10.21 -5.19
N ALA A 186 -14.05 -10.31 -6.25
CA ALA A 186 -14.28 -11.23 -7.35
C ALA A 186 -13.92 -12.69 -7.04
N TRP A 187 -12.99 -12.92 -6.12
CA TRP A 187 -12.42 -14.24 -5.74
C TRP A 187 -12.00 -15.11 -6.92
N ASN A 188 -11.56 -14.48 -8.03
CA ASN A 188 -11.15 -15.13 -9.26
C ASN A 188 -9.63 -15.02 -9.53
N GLY A 189 -8.87 -14.43 -8.59
CA GLY A 189 -7.42 -14.23 -8.72
C GLY A 189 -6.62 -15.52 -8.50
N ASN A 190 -5.37 -15.54 -9.01
CA ASN A 190 -4.47 -16.68 -8.82
C ASN A 190 -4.12 -16.97 -7.35
N HIS A 191 -4.27 -15.99 -6.46
CA HIS A 191 -4.09 -16.13 -5.00
C HIS A 191 -5.36 -16.55 -4.28
N ASP A 192 -6.48 -16.63 -5.00
CA ASP A 192 -7.81 -16.92 -4.43
C ASP A 192 -8.20 -18.39 -4.62
N VAL A 193 -7.31 -19.21 -5.19
CA VAL A 193 -7.59 -20.63 -5.46
C VAL A 193 -8.00 -21.33 -4.17
N GLY A 194 -9.24 -21.81 -4.13
CA GLY A 194 -9.83 -22.50 -2.97
C GLY A 194 -10.34 -21.56 -1.89
N LYS A 195 -10.37 -20.23 -2.10
CA LYS A 195 -10.95 -19.24 -1.20
C LYS A 195 -12.28 -18.73 -1.75
N ALA A 196 -13.21 -18.46 -0.85
CA ALA A 196 -14.50 -17.88 -1.17
C ALA A 196 -14.77 -16.72 -0.21
N GLY A 197 -15.40 -15.66 -0.71
CA GLY A 197 -15.89 -14.56 0.10
C GLY A 197 -17.18 -14.91 0.85
N ILE A 198 -17.95 -13.89 1.19
CA ILE A 198 -19.28 -14.00 1.79
C ILE A 198 -20.19 -14.78 0.82
N SER A 199 -20.97 -15.72 1.37
CA SER A 199 -21.89 -16.51 0.57
C SER A 199 -22.94 -15.64 -0.12
N PRO A 200 -23.53 -16.08 -1.26
CA PRO A 200 -24.61 -15.34 -1.89
C PRO A 200 -25.82 -15.12 -0.97
N GLU A 201 -26.06 -16.04 -0.05
CA GLU A 201 -27.07 -15.97 0.99
C GLU A 201 -26.71 -14.88 2.02
N GLY A 202 -25.48 -14.91 2.54
CA GLY A 202 -24.97 -13.90 3.48
C GLY A 202 -24.96 -12.50 2.89
N ARG A 203 -24.55 -12.33 1.62
CA ARG A 203 -24.61 -11.02 0.93
C ARG A 203 -26.04 -10.46 0.86
N ARG A 204 -27.05 -11.33 0.61
CA ARG A 204 -28.47 -10.92 0.63
C ARG A 204 -28.92 -10.55 2.03
N GLU A 205 -28.59 -11.37 3.02
CA GLU A 205 -28.94 -11.14 4.42
C GLU A 205 -28.37 -9.80 4.92
N ILE A 206 -27.11 -9.48 4.60
CA ILE A 206 -26.49 -8.19 4.96
C ILE A 206 -27.23 -7.03 4.28
N VAL A 207 -27.57 -7.16 2.98
CA VAL A 207 -28.31 -6.11 2.26
C VAL A 207 -29.71 -5.92 2.84
N ASP A 208 -30.43 -7.00 3.16
CA ASP A 208 -31.76 -6.93 3.74
C ASP A 208 -31.71 -6.31 5.15
N LEU A 209 -30.72 -6.68 5.96
CA LEU A 209 -30.51 -6.16 7.31
C LEU A 209 -30.28 -4.63 7.30
N LEU A 210 -29.29 -4.18 6.52
CA LEU A 210 -28.89 -2.78 6.47
C LEU A 210 -29.87 -1.91 5.68
N GLY A 211 -30.58 -2.51 4.70
CA GLY A 211 -31.59 -1.87 3.89
C GLY A 211 -32.90 -1.59 4.62
N ALA A 212 -33.10 -2.16 5.82
CA ALA A 212 -34.31 -1.92 6.62
C ALA A 212 -34.41 -0.46 7.12
N ASP A 213 -33.27 0.18 7.39
CA ASP A 213 -33.19 1.51 8.01
C ASP A 213 -32.42 2.55 7.19
N GLY A 214 -31.92 2.20 6.00
CA GLY A 214 -31.10 3.08 5.18
C GLY A 214 -30.86 2.57 3.77
N ARG A 215 -30.04 3.30 3.00
CA ARG A 215 -29.63 2.87 1.68
C ARG A 215 -28.42 1.94 1.78
N VAL A 216 -28.28 1.03 0.82
CA VAL A 216 -27.15 0.11 0.76
C VAL A 216 -26.43 0.25 -0.58
N TYR A 217 -25.30 0.91 -0.57
CA TYR A 217 -24.46 1.06 -1.75
C TYR A 217 -23.49 -0.12 -1.86
N VAL A 218 -23.46 -0.76 -3.03
CA VAL A 218 -22.67 -1.96 -3.27
C VAL A 218 -21.67 -1.74 -4.38
N SER A 219 -20.42 -2.05 -4.10
CA SER A 219 -19.36 -2.21 -5.09
C SER A 219 -18.97 -3.68 -5.16
N ALA A 220 -19.19 -4.33 -6.30
CA ALA A 220 -18.82 -5.72 -6.52
C ALA A 220 -17.83 -5.84 -7.67
N GLU A 221 -16.82 -6.70 -7.50
CA GLU A 221 -15.89 -7.09 -8.55
C GLU A 221 -16.39 -8.36 -9.27
N GLY A 222 -15.76 -8.70 -10.40
CA GLY A 222 -16.09 -9.90 -11.16
C GLY A 222 -17.34 -9.73 -12.03
N ASP A 223 -18.33 -10.60 -11.87
CA ASP A 223 -19.61 -10.54 -12.59
C ASP A 223 -20.52 -9.41 -12.13
N GLY A 224 -20.10 -8.68 -11.07
CA GLY A 224 -20.70 -7.43 -10.66
C GLY A 224 -22.15 -7.55 -10.16
N SER A 225 -22.62 -8.77 -9.79
CA SER A 225 -23.99 -8.94 -9.35
C SER A 225 -24.23 -8.26 -8.01
N ILE A 226 -25.07 -7.23 -8.03
CA ILE A 226 -25.55 -6.53 -6.83
C ILE A 226 -26.74 -7.30 -6.29
N PRO A 227 -26.75 -7.71 -5.01
CA PRO A 227 -27.90 -8.34 -4.39
C PRO A 227 -29.14 -7.45 -4.47
N SER A 228 -30.32 -8.07 -4.55
CA SER A 228 -31.59 -7.32 -4.56
C SER A 228 -31.70 -6.45 -3.31
N GLY A 229 -32.09 -5.19 -3.47
CA GLY A 229 -32.14 -4.20 -2.39
C GLY A 229 -30.87 -3.32 -2.30
N GLY A 230 -29.74 -3.75 -2.89
CA GLY A 230 -28.55 -2.93 -3.01
C GLY A 230 -28.59 -2.01 -4.23
N GLU A 231 -27.88 -0.90 -4.15
CA GLU A 231 -27.70 0.09 -5.22
C GLU A 231 -26.21 0.17 -5.63
N SER A 232 -25.92 0.48 -6.90
CA SER A 232 -24.54 0.74 -7.31
C SER A 232 -23.99 2.01 -6.64
N LEU A 233 -22.65 2.09 -6.53
CA LEU A 233 -22.01 3.30 -5.97
C LEU A 233 -22.48 4.55 -6.73
N PRO A 234 -22.97 5.58 -6.02
CA PRO A 234 -23.50 6.80 -6.63
C PRO A 234 -22.43 7.83 -6.97
N VAL A 235 -21.18 7.59 -6.57
CA VAL A 235 -20.07 8.53 -6.70
C VAL A 235 -18.99 8.02 -7.65
N PRO A 236 -18.27 8.91 -8.32
CA PRO A 236 -17.11 8.53 -9.10
C PRO A 236 -15.94 8.10 -8.19
N PRO A 237 -14.91 7.39 -8.73
CA PRO A 237 -13.83 6.82 -7.91
C PRO A 237 -13.08 7.82 -7.04
N GLU A 238 -12.85 9.03 -7.51
CA GLU A 238 -12.16 10.10 -6.77
C GLU A 238 -12.95 10.63 -5.56
N ALA A 239 -14.27 10.40 -5.54
CA ALA A 239 -15.16 10.81 -4.44
C ALA A 239 -15.44 9.67 -3.45
N PHE A 240 -14.87 8.47 -3.68
CA PHE A 240 -15.20 7.27 -2.90
C PHE A 240 -14.85 7.40 -1.41
N HIS A 241 -13.74 8.04 -1.07
CA HIS A 241 -13.35 8.24 0.33
C HIS A 241 -14.31 9.16 1.10
N HIS A 242 -14.93 10.14 0.42
CA HIS A 242 -16.00 10.92 1.02
C HIS A 242 -17.22 10.05 1.31
N LEU A 243 -17.58 9.12 0.40
CA LEU A 243 -18.67 8.19 0.63
C LEU A 243 -18.37 7.25 1.82
N LEU A 244 -17.14 6.75 1.96
CA LEU A 244 -16.74 5.92 3.10
C LEU A 244 -16.83 6.69 4.42
N ALA A 245 -16.37 7.94 4.44
CA ALA A 245 -16.25 8.74 5.66
C ALA A 245 -17.60 9.11 6.31
N PHE A 246 -18.67 9.20 5.52
CA PHE A 246 -20.02 9.50 6.00
C PHE A 246 -20.94 8.29 6.11
N ALA A 247 -20.45 7.08 5.80
CA ALA A 247 -21.24 5.86 5.94
C ALA A 247 -21.45 5.49 7.41
N ASP A 248 -22.65 5.00 7.75
CA ASP A 248 -22.95 4.46 9.10
C ASP A 248 -22.15 3.20 9.39
N ILE A 249 -21.91 2.38 8.36
CA ILE A 249 -21.12 1.16 8.45
C ILE A 249 -20.56 0.78 7.07
N VAL A 250 -19.35 0.25 7.07
CA VAL A 250 -18.73 -0.36 5.90
C VAL A 250 -18.56 -1.85 6.14
N VAL A 251 -19.01 -2.66 5.20
CA VAL A 251 -18.83 -4.13 5.23
C VAL A 251 -18.07 -4.55 3.98
N GLY A 252 -16.99 -5.31 4.15
CA GLY A 252 -16.19 -5.68 3.00
C GLY A 252 -15.46 -7.01 3.13
N GLU A 253 -15.15 -7.56 1.98
CA GLU A 253 -14.26 -8.71 1.79
C GLU A 253 -12.85 -8.26 1.41
N VAL A 254 -12.74 -7.09 0.75
CA VAL A 254 -11.53 -6.55 0.14
C VAL A 254 -10.74 -5.72 1.14
N ALA A 255 -9.46 -6.00 1.27
CA ALA A 255 -8.59 -5.41 2.27
C ALA A 255 -8.53 -3.87 2.20
N THR A 256 -8.26 -3.30 1.02
CA THR A 256 -8.05 -1.86 0.86
C THR A 256 -9.23 -1.04 1.37
N THR A 257 -10.46 -1.33 0.91
CA THR A 257 -11.65 -0.55 1.30
C THR A 257 -11.96 -0.65 2.79
N THR A 258 -11.80 -1.83 3.39
CA THR A 258 -12.05 -2.01 4.83
C THR A 258 -10.98 -1.34 5.68
N LEU A 259 -9.74 -1.28 5.19
CA LEU A 259 -8.67 -0.54 5.84
C LEU A 259 -8.91 0.98 5.74
N GLU A 260 -9.24 1.48 4.55
CA GLU A 260 -9.59 2.89 4.31
C GLU A 260 -10.72 3.36 5.24
N ALA A 261 -11.78 2.56 5.34
CA ALA A 261 -12.91 2.85 6.23
C ALA A 261 -12.49 2.86 7.72
N GLY A 262 -11.70 1.87 8.15
CA GLY A 262 -11.14 1.81 9.51
C GLY A 262 -10.30 3.03 9.85
N VAL A 263 -9.38 3.43 8.97
CA VAL A 263 -8.52 4.61 9.13
C VAL A 263 -9.32 5.93 9.11
N LEU A 264 -10.40 5.99 8.34
CA LEU A 264 -11.34 7.12 8.36
C LEU A 264 -12.17 7.20 9.65
N GLY A 265 -12.17 6.13 10.47
CA GLY A 265 -12.98 6.05 11.67
C GLY A 265 -14.44 5.72 11.39
N THR A 266 -14.73 5.10 10.28
CA THR A 266 -16.04 4.57 9.92
C THR A 266 -16.20 3.17 10.51
N PRO A 267 -17.34 2.82 11.15
CA PRO A 267 -17.60 1.49 11.65
C PRO A 267 -17.41 0.43 10.57
N THR A 268 -16.53 -0.54 10.80
CA THR A 268 -16.12 -1.47 9.74
C THR A 268 -16.16 -2.92 10.21
N VAL A 269 -16.83 -3.76 9.43
CA VAL A 269 -16.82 -5.22 9.55
C VAL A 269 -16.20 -5.82 8.31
N ARG A 270 -15.18 -6.65 8.50
CA ARG A 270 -14.50 -7.37 7.43
C ARG A 270 -14.79 -8.86 7.55
N ILE A 271 -15.35 -9.47 6.50
CA ILE A 271 -15.56 -10.92 6.42
C ILE A 271 -14.70 -11.43 5.25
N SER A 272 -13.60 -12.10 5.57
CA SER A 272 -12.59 -12.43 4.56
C SER A 272 -11.95 -13.79 4.83
N PRO A 273 -11.59 -14.57 3.78
CA PRO A 273 -10.87 -15.83 3.96
C PRO A 273 -9.40 -15.63 4.41
N PHE A 274 -8.96 -14.40 4.57
CA PHE A 274 -7.62 -14.07 5.10
C PHE A 274 -7.66 -13.64 6.57
N ALA A 275 -8.85 -13.48 7.17
CA ALA A 275 -8.97 -13.13 8.59
C ALA A 275 -8.51 -14.28 9.50
N GLY A 276 -7.93 -13.94 10.66
CA GLY A 276 -7.47 -14.91 11.66
C GLY A 276 -5.96 -15.13 11.69
N GLU A 277 -5.49 -16.38 11.75
CA GLU A 277 -4.07 -16.69 11.97
C GLU A 277 -3.11 -16.13 10.89
N SER A 278 -3.56 -16.07 9.64
CA SER A 278 -2.83 -15.53 8.51
C SER A 278 -3.06 -14.04 8.27
N GLU A 279 -3.65 -13.34 9.24
CA GLU A 279 -4.00 -11.93 9.12
C GLU A 279 -2.77 -11.05 8.93
N MET A 280 -2.91 -10.04 8.08
CA MET A 280 -1.89 -9.00 7.89
C MET A 280 -1.72 -8.17 9.15
N GLY A 281 -0.48 -7.74 9.45
CA GLY A 281 -0.17 -6.95 10.64
C GLY A 281 -1.06 -5.72 10.80
N LYS A 282 -1.30 -5.00 9.73
CA LYS A 282 -2.16 -3.80 9.68
C LYS A 282 -3.61 -4.05 10.15
N PHE A 283 -4.20 -5.21 9.86
CA PHE A 283 -5.55 -5.51 10.35
C PHE A 283 -5.55 -5.90 11.82
N ARG A 284 -4.54 -6.63 12.30
CA ARG A 284 -4.42 -6.92 13.74
C ARG A 284 -4.33 -5.65 14.56
N GLU A 285 -3.54 -4.69 14.10
CA GLU A 285 -3.40 -3.41 14.77
C GLU A 285 -4.71 -2.61 14.75
N LEU A 286 -5.44 -2.55 13.61
CA LEU A 286 -6.75 -1.91 13.55
C LEU A 286 -7.81 -2.61 14.44
N GLU A 287 -7.72 -3.93 14.60
CA GLU A 287 -8.56 -4.67 15.54
C GLU A 287 -8.22 -4.34 17.01
N GLU A 288 -6.94 -4.17 17.34
CA GLU A 288 -6.49 -3.72 18.68
C GLU A 288 -7.00 -2.32 19.00
N TYR A 289 -7.01 -1.40 18.03
CA TYR A 289 -7.67 -0.10 18.15
C TYR A 289 -9.21 -0.21 18.17
N GLY A 290 -9.77 -1.35 17.78
CA GLY A 290 -11.21 -1.58 17.68
C GLY A 290 -11.88 -0.87 16.49
N LEU A 291 -11.10 -0.47 15.49
CA LEU A 291 -11.59 0.24 14.29
C LEU A 291 -12.12 -0.70 13.22
N VAL A 292 -11.68 -1.94 13.20
CA VAL A 292 -12.19 -3.01 12.32
C VAL A 292 -12.53 -4.24 13.15
N GLN A 293 -13.60 -4.93 12.78
CA GLN A 293 -13.91 -6.28 13.30
C GLN A 293 -13.77 -7.26 12.14
N SER A 294 -12.80 -8.17 12.21
CA SER A 294 -12.56 -9.15 11.14
C SER A 294 -13.10 -10.54 11.54
N PHE A 295 -13.75 -11.17 10.57
CA PHE A 295 -14.26 -12.53 10.68
C PHE A 295 -13.79 -13.37 9.51
N HIS A 296 -13.33 -14.59 9.78
CA HIS A 296 -13.07 -15.54 8.69
C HIS A 296 -14.40 -15.97 8.05
N THR A 297 -14.40 -16.23 6.75
CA THR A 297 -15.64 -16.62 6.02
C THR A 297 -16.32 -17.88 6.55
N THR A 298 -15.62 -18.76 7.27
CA THR A 298 -16.23 -19.87 8.00
C THR A 298 -17.06 -19.45 9.23
N HIS A 299 -16.90 -18.21 9.69
CA HIS A 299 -17.64 -17.59 10.79
C HIS A 299 -18.54 -16.45 10.26
N GLU A 300 -19.07 -16.61 9.05
CA GLU A 300 -19.91 -15.61 8.38
C GLU A 300 -21.10 -15.18 9.23
N ALA A 301 -21.77 -16.13 9.89
CA ALA A 301 -22.91 -15.84 10.77
C ALA A 301 -22.52 -14.91 11.93
N GLU A 302 -21.36 -15.12 12.57
CA GLU A 302 -20.88 -14.26 13.65
C GLU A 302 -20.54 -12.84 13.12
N GLY A 303 -20.04 -12.76 11.89
CA GLY A 303 -19.82 -11.48 11.19
C GLY A 303 -21.12 -10.73 10.94
N ILE A 304 -22.18 -11.42 10.50
CA ILE A 304 -23.52 -10.84 10.28
C ILE A 304 -24.13 -10.38 11.60
N GLU A 305 -24.02 -11.16 12.68
CA GLU A 305 -24.44 -10.74 14.02
C GLU A 305 -23.69 -9.48 14.51
N ALA A 306 -22.40 -9.36 14.15
CA ALA A 306 -21.63 -8.16 14.47
C ALA A 306 -22.12 -6.94 13.69
N ILE A 307 -22.47 -7.10 12.41
CA ILE A 307 -23.06 -6.03 11.58
C ILE A 307 -24.37 -5.56 12.20
N GLU A 308 -25.28 -6.48 12.57
CA GLU A 308 -26.54 -6.16 13.20
C GLU A 308 -26.33 -5.37 14.50
N ARG A 309 -25.50 -5.87 15.39
CA ARG A 309 -25.18 -5.22 16.66
C ARG A 309 -24.64 -3.80 16.47
N LEU A 310 -23.70 -3.62 15.52
CA LEU A 310 -23.11 -2.31 15.27
C LEU A 310 -24.11 -1.34 14.63
N SER A 311 -24.95 -1.80 13.71
CA SER A 311 -25.96 -0.94 13.05
C SER A 311 -27.03 -0.42 14.00
N LEU A 312 -27.24 -1.09 15.12
CA LEU A 312 -28.22 -0.73 16.16
C LEU A 312 -27.63 0.08 17.31
N ASP A 313 -26.29 0.26 17.37
CA ASP A 313 -25.64 1.00 18.45
C ASP A 313 -25.74 2.51 18.21
N PRO A 314 -26.48 3.27 19.03
CA PRO A 314 -26.65 4.71 18.84
C PRO A 314 -25.36 5.52 19.11
N ASN A 315 -24.36 4.95 19.75
CA ASN A 315 -23.11 5.62 20.10
C ASN A 315 -21.94 5.20 19.18
N ILE A 316 -22.23 4.45 18.13
CA ILE A 316 -21.20 3.83 17.30
C ILE A 316 -20.27 4.88 16.67
N ALA A 317 -20.81 5.96 16.12
CA ALA A 317 -20.04 7.02 15.46
C ALA A 317 -19.08 7.71 16.44
N GLU A 318 -19.53 8.04 17.66
CA GLU A 318 -18.69 8.64 18.70
C GLU A 318 -17.59 7.68 19.15
N THR A 319 -17.92 6.41 19.30
CA THR A 319 -16.97 5.36 19.69
C THR A 319 -15.85 5.22 18.66
N TRP A 320 -16.20 5.16 17.36
CA TRP A 320 -15.19 5.04 16.29
C TRP A 320 -14.38 6.31 16.12
N ALA A 321 -14.98 7.48 16.24
CA ALA A 321 -14.25 8.76 16.24
C ALA A 321 -13.18 8.82 17.34
N SER A 322 -13.51 8.41 18.57
CA SER A 322 -12.56 8.36 19.69
C SER A 322 -11.42 7.35 19.46
N ARG A 323 -11.73 6.20 18.87
CA ARG A 323 -10.72 5.19 18.50
C ARG A 323 -9.78 5.72 17.42
N ARG A 324 -10.34 6.38 16.40
CA ARG A 324 -9.55 7.05 15.35
C ARG A 324 -8.62 8.12 15.91
N GLU A 325 -9.08 8.95 16.83
CA GLU A 325 -8.22 9.93 17.51
C GLU A 325 -7.05 9.25 18.23
N THR A 326 -7.28 8.08 18.82
CA THR A 326 -6.24 7.31 19.49
C THR A 326 -5.22 6.75 18.50
N LEU A 327 -5.67 6.22 17.37
CA LEU A 327 -4.82 5.78 16.27
C LEU A 327 -3.94 6.93 15.76
N LEU A 328 -4.54 8.08 15.43
CA LEU A 328 -3.84 9.22 14.83
C LEU A 328 -2.77 9.85 15.74
N LYS A 329 -2.85 9.68 17.07
CA LYS A 329 -1.80 10.13 18.00
C LYS A 329 -0.49 9.35 17.85
N GLY A 330 -0.57 8.12 17.36
CA GLY A 330 0.59 7.23 17.17
C GLY A 330 1.07 7.12 15.73
N THR A 331 0.45 7.83 14.79
CA THR A 331 0.75 7.71 13.36
C THR A 331 1.19 9.04 12.76
N ILE A 332 1.78 8.98 11.56
CA ILE A 332 2.33 10.14 10.85
C ILE A 332 1.61 10.38 9.51
N ASP A 333 1.78 11.57 8.96
CA ASP A 333 1.52 11.86 7.54
C ASP A 333 2.52 11.12 6.66
N VAL A 334 2.07 10.05 6.02
CA VAL A 334 2.95 9.18 5.23
C VAL A 334 3.41 9.87 3.94
N SER A 335 2.61 10.75 3.33
CA SER A 335 3.09 11.54 2.19
C SER A 335 4.22 12.49 2.60
N GLY A 336 4.10 13.15 3.74
CA GLY A 336 5.18 13.96 4.30
C GLY A 336 6.44 13.13 4.60
N TYR A 337 6.28 11.91 5.12
CA TYR A 337 7.39 10.99 5.32
C TYR A 337 8.08 10.61 4.00
N VAL A 338 7.32 10.23 2.96
CA VAL A 338 7.88 9.92 1.63
C VAL A 338 8.71 11.10 1.10
N LEU A 339 8.20 12.32 1.23
CA LEU A 339 8.89 13.53 0.78
C LEU A 339 10.17 13.79 1.58
N SER A 340 10.16 13.58 2.91
CA SER A 340 11.36 13.76 3.73
C SER A 340 12.48 12.83 3.31
N GLN A 341 12.17 11.56 2.97
CA GLN A 341 13.16 10.58 2.50
C GLN A 341 13.81 10.95 1.16
N LEU A 342 13.18 11.80 0.36
CA LEU A 342 13.71 12.26 -0.94
C LEU A 342 14.43 13.61 -0.82
N LEU A 343 14.01 14.47 0.09
CA LEU A 343 14.47 15.85 0.18
C LEU A 343 15.57 16.04 1.24
N GLU A 344 15.65 15.19 2.25
CA GLU A 344 16.74 15.20 3.25
C GLU A 344 18.09 14.84 2.61
N ASP A 345 18.11 13.94 1.62
CA ASP A 345 19.31 13.60 0.86
C ASP A 345 19.85 14.76 -0.02
N VAL A 346 19.05 15.80 -0.25
CA VAL A 346 19.44 16.96 -1.07
C VAL A 346 20.14 18.04 -0.24
N ASP A 347 19.88 18.12 1.06
CA ASP A 347 20.48 19.12 1.96
C ASP A 347 21.82 18.65 2.57
N GLU A 348 22.16 17.35 2.50
CA GLU A 348 23.52 16.89 2.78
C GLU A 348 24.36 17.00 1.50
N PRO A 349 25.41 17.87 1.46
CA PRO A 349 26.31 17.89 0.32
C PRO A 349 26.98 16.52 0.21
N SER A 350 26.76 15.83 -0.93
CA SER A 350 27.48 14.59 -1.25
C SER A 350 28.93 14.72 -0.81
N PRO A 351 29.48 13.76 -0.04
CA PRO A 351 30.92 13.78 0.24
C PRO A 351 31.59 13.75 -1.13
N GLU A 352 32.23 14.88 -1.46
CA GLU A 352 32.99 15.05 -2.72
C GLU A 352 33.72 13.74 -2.99
N ALA A 353 33.64 13.27 -4.23
CA ALA A 353 34.44 12.17 -4.74
C ALA A 353 35.92 12.58 -4.55
N GLY A 354 36.37 12.46 -3.30
CA GLY A 354 37.67 12.83 -2.81
C GLY A 354 38.69 11.94 -3.47
N ALA A 355 39.43 12.57 -4.39
CA ALA A 355 40.80 12.29 -4.78
C ALA A 355 41.22 10.81 -4.55
N ARG A 356 41.28 10.08 -5.64
CA ARG A 356 42.18 8.91 -5.73
C ARG A 356 43.55 9.32 -5.22
N SER A 357 43.89 8.93 -4.00
CA SER A 357 45.24 9.01 -3.48
C SER A 357 46.09 8.02 -4.32
N GLU A 358 47.08 8.57 -5.04
CA GLU A 358 48.12 7.79 -5.68
C GLU A 358 48.82 6.91 -4.64
N PRO A 359 49.19 5.66 -4.96
CA PRO A 359 49.92 4.82 -4.04
C PRO A 359 51.34 5.38 -3.84
N GLU A 360 51.71 5.65 -2.58
CA GLU A 360 53.08 5.94 -2.19
C GLU A 360 54.04 4.78 -2.58
N PRO A 361 55.28 5.06 -3.00
CA PRO A 361 56.25 4.04 -3.37
C PRO A 361 56.73 3.31 -2.10
N ALA A 362 56.75 2.00 -2.17
CA ALA A 362 57.25 1.11 -1.14
C ALA A 362 58.70 1.42 -0.73
N THR A 363 58.89 1.79 0.52
CA THR A 363 60.20 1.92 1.15
C THR A 363 60.72 0.55 1.57
N GLU A 364 61.86 0.15 1.02
CA GLU A 364 62.60 -1.08 1.36
C GLU A 364 62.91 -1.15 2.88
N ALA A 365 62.42 -2.18 3.54
CA ALA A 365 62.78 -2.52 4.90
C ALA A 365 63.98 -3.49 4.89
N ARG A 366 65.07 -3.02 5.51
CA ARG A 366 66.31 -3.77 5.76
C ARG A 366 66.06 -5.01 6.65
N ILE A 367 66.67 -6.10 6.21
CA ILE A 367 66.83 -7.37 6.93
C ILE A 367 67.86 -7.19 8.06
N GLY A 368 67.54 -7.64 9.27
CA GLY A 368 68.47 -7.82 10.38
C GLY A 368 68.05 -9.05 11.18
N PRO A 369 69.00 -9.83 11.78
CA PRO A 369 68.91 -11.26 11.88
C PRO A 369 68.25 -11.84 13.17
N ASP A 370 67.79 -13.06 13.02
CA ASP A 370 67.31 -14.00 13.99
C ASP A 370 68.35 -14.28 15.12
N PRO A 371 67.93 -14.57 16.36
CA PRO A 371 68.40 -15.82 16.96
C PRO A 371 67.34 -16.64 17.74
N ALA A 372 67.18 -17.82 17.21
CA ALA A 372 67.26 -19.10 17.87
C ALA A 372 66.57 -19.45 19.20
N THR A 373 65.81 -20.55 19.10
CA THR A 373 65.70 -21.71 20.03
C THR A 373 65.05 -21.56 21.39
N THR A 374 64.04 -22.31 21.71
CA THR A 374 64.11 -23.62 22.36
C THR A 374 62.71 -24.18 22.67
N GLU A 375 62.44 -25.39 22.15
CA GLU A 375 61.87 -26.58 22.82
C GLU A 375 60.81 -26.43 23.93
N ARG A 376 59.71 -27.14 24.03
CA ARG A 376 59.43 -28.57 24.02
C ARG A 376 57.97 -28.90 24.39
N ASN A 377 57.53 -29.96 23.79
CA ASN A 377 56.67 -31.04 24.30
C ASN A 377 55.19 -30.83 24.68
N GLU A 378 54.45 -31.47 23.90
CA GLU A 378 53.30 -32.42 24.05
C GLU A 378 53.02 -32.99 25.49
N PRO A 379 51.96 -33.81 25.72
CA PRO A 379 50.72 -34.09 24.99
C PRO A 379 49.48 -34.39 25.88
N ILE A 380 48.36 -34.76 25.22
CA ILE A 380 47.34 -35.80 25.61
C ILE A 380 46.26 -35.38 26.62
N SER A 381 44.97 -35.47 26.35
CA SER A 381 44.04 -36.60 26.36
C SER A 381 42.59 -36.19 26.60
N ASN A 382 41.76 -36.70 25.76
CA ASN A 382 40.40 -37.23 25.97
C ASN A 382 39.57 -36.83 27.20
N ARG A 383 38.41 -36.26 26.95
CA ARG A 383 37.11 -36.98 27.05
C ARG A 383 36.00 -36.16 26.37
#